data_3730990603bd8f6671c10f7cc43d0bcd
#
_entry.id   3730990603bd8f6671c10f7cc43d0bcd
#
_cell.length_a   1.000
_cell.length_b   1.000
_cell.length_c   1.000
_cell.angle_alpha   90.00
_cell.angle_beta   90.00
_cell.angle_gamma   90.00
#
_symmetry.space_group_name_H-M   'P 1'
#
loop_
_entity.id
_entity.type
_entity.pdbx_description
1 polymer ?
#
loop_
_entity_poly.entity_id
_entity_poly.type
_entity_poly.pdbx_seq_one_letter_code
_entity_poly.pdbx_strand_id
1 'polypeptide(L)'
;MNLYLATVKSKFHVLFLSSWFPSKTHPTLGNFVQRHAEAVALFAKVTVLYLSKNNTIENFTVEEAEESNVRIVRVYYSSNGFLFRNRIQALKKGIEHINFNTNKPDIVQLNMVWPEGWQALFIKRKWKIPFVISDNWTGYHANERGPLPAHIRSYMRYVANQSNLLLPVTQQLEQAMRKLGFSKPSTIVPNVVNTAYFKTESKNSRHTFLHISHLDNNHKNIEGILQVWKKFSDQTEEVILELGGDGDIQHWKKRSEELNIRESSISFFGTLNQQEVAAKMNTSHTFVLFSNYENLPLVMIEAMASGMNVIATRVGGIAEHMGFCSWNKLIDAKNEDQLLNALLASHNELHEVNREEISAYAENNFSFDSVGKKFIDAYEQALKK
;
A
#
# COMPACT_ATOMS: atom_id res chain seq x y z
N MET A 1 5.56 28.47 -6.31
CA MET A 1 4.28 28.93 -6.84
C MET A 1 3.21 28.57 -5.82
N ASN A 2 3.03 29.48 -4.83
CA ASN A 2 2.17 29.32 -3.65
C ASN A 2 0.94 30.19 -3.84
N LEU A 3 -0.18 29.65 -4.31
CA LEU A 3 -1.46 30.40 -4.33
C LEU A 3 -2.65 29.43 -4.54
N TYR A 4 -2.84 28.47 -3.60
CA TYR A 4 -4.14 27.80 -3.41
C TYR A 4 -4.24 27.17 -2.00
N LEU A 5 -3.84 27.93 -0.97
CA LEU A 5 -4.24 27.64 0.40
C LEU A 5 -5.35 28.61 0.82
N ALA A 6 -6.45 28.62 0.06
CA ALA A 6 -7.71 29.06 0.63
C ALA A 6 -8.07 28.02 1.69
N THR A 7 -8.15 28.45 2.94
CA THR A 7 -8.62 27.67 4.09
C THR A 7 -9.99 27.07 3.76
N VAL A 8 -9.99 25.89 3.16
CA VAL A 8 -11.17 25.02 3.13
C VAL A 8 -11.44 24.72 4.60
N LYS A 9 -12.47 25.33 5.18
CA LYS A 9 -12.97 24.96 6.49
C LYS A 9 -13.22 23.48 6.43
N SER A 10 -12.33 22.68 7.06
CA SER A 10 -12.41 21.23 7.00
C SER A 10 -13.78 20.82 7.55
N LYS A 11 -14.58 20.14 6.71
CA LYS A 11 -15.94 19.70 7.04
C LYS A 11 -15.97 18.67 8.16
N PHE A 12 -14.87 17.92 8.33
CA PHE A 12 -14.73 16.84 9.28
C PHE A 12 -13.39 16.87 10.00
N HIS A 13 -13.36 16.31 11.21
CA HIS A 13 -12.14 15.88 11.88
C HIS A 13 -12.11 14.35 11.90
N VAL A 14 -11.16 13.75 11.22
CA VAL A 14 -10.98 12.29 11.10
C VAL A 14 -9.84 11.82 11.98
N LEU A 15 -10.11 10.84 12.83
CA LEU A 15 -9.08 10.17 13.62
C LEU A 15 -8.67 8.86 12.94
N PHE A 16 -7.44 8.75 12.49
CA PHE A 16 -6.85 7.51 12.00
C PHE A 16 -6.30 6.69 13.15
N LEU A 17 -6.74 5.44 13.25
CA LEU A 17 -6.15 4.40 14.08
C LEU A 17 -5.52 3.36 13.19
N SER A 18 -4.31 2.93 13.47
CA SER A 18 -3.64 1.95 12.62
C SER A 18 -2.85 0.91 13.42
N SER A 19 -2.78 -0.30 12.86
CA SER A 19 -1.86 -1.34 13.29
C SER A 19 -0.45 -1.13 12.72
N TRP A 20 -0.34 -0.41 11.59
CA TRP A 20 0.90 -0.11 10.89
C TRP A 20 0.95 1.37 10.54
N PHE A 21 2.01 2.03 10.94
CA PHE A 21 2.28 3.42 10.59
C PHE A 21 3.79 3.69 10.71
N PRO A 22 4.38 4.55 9.90
CA PRO A 22 5.80 4.88 10.00
C PRO A 22 6.19 5.39 11.38
N SER A 23 7.28 4.85 11.91
CA SER A 23 7.79 5.21 13.23
C SER A 23 9.31 5.10 13.26
N LYS A 24 9.94 5.58 14.34
CA LYS A 24 11.40 5.44 14.52
C LYS A 24 11.87 3.98 14.52
N THR A 25 11.03 3.06 14.99
CA THR A 25 11.35 1.63 15.05
C THR A 25 11.11 0.91 13.71
N HIS A 26 10.21 1.44 12.88
CA HIS A 26 9.82 0.87 11.58
C HIS A 26 9.50 1.98 10.58
N PRO A 27 10.50 2.57 9.91
CA PRO A 27 10.32 3.79 9.09
C PRO A 27 9.41 3.62 7.87
N THR A 28 9.34 2.40 7.31
CA THR A 28 8.57 2.10 6.08
C THR A 28 7.24 1.39 6.33
N LEU A 29 7.00 0.95 7.57
CA LEU A 29 5.81 0.18 7.90
C LEU A 29 4.54 1.04 7.80
N GLY A 30 3.59 0.64 6.96
CA GLY A 30 2.31 1.33 6.84
C GLY A 30 2.35 2.62 6.02
N ASN A 31 3.30 2.78 5.11
CA ASN A 31 3.38 3.93 4.19
C ASN A 31 2.07 4.19 3.45
N PHE A 32 1.30 3.14 3.13
CA PHE A 32 -0.01 3.30 2.49
C PHE A 32 -1.03 4.00 3.40
N VAL A 33 -0.99 3.76 4.72
CA VAL A 33 -1.85 4.47 5.69
C VAL A 33 -1.48 5.94 5.78
N GLN A 34 -0.18 6.25 5.79
CA GLN A 34 0.29 7.63 5.77
C GLN A 34 -0.22 8.35 4.52
N ARG A 35 -0.08 7.76 3.33
CA ARG A 35 -0.59 8.35 2.07
C ARG A 35 -2.11 8.53 2.09
N HIS A 36 -2.87 7.59 2.67
CA HIS A 36 -4.31 7.77 2.86
C HIS A 36 -4.61 8.97 3.78
N ALA A 37 -3.87 9.11 4.89
CA ALA A 37 -4.04 10.25 5.80
C ALA A 37 -3.72 11.59 5.11
N GLU A 38 -2.64 11.65 4.33
CA GLU A 38 -2.25 12.81 3.53
C GLU A 38 -3.32 13.16 2.45
N ALA A 39 -3.88 12.14 1.77
CA ALA A 39 -4.96 12.35 0.80
C ALA A 39 -6.22 12.92 1.45
N VAL A 40 -6.61 12.41 2.60
CA VAL A 40 -7.75 12.94 3.37
C VAL A 40 -7.46 14.34 3.91
N ALA A 41 -6.20 14.64 4.26
CA ALA A 41 -5.81 15.95 4.78
C ALA A 41 -5.95 17.10 3.76
N LEU A 42 -6.10 16.81 2.47
CA LEU A 42 -6.46 17.81 1.45
C LEU A 42 -7.89 18.37 1.65
N PHE A 43 -8.76 17.61 2.32
CA PHE A 43 -10.20 17.92 2.41
C PHE A 43 -10.75 17.99 3.84
N ALA A 44 -10.03 17.41 4.81
CA ALA A 44 -10.47 17.30 6.18
C ALA A 44 -9.32 17.50 7.18
N LYS A 45 -9.65 17.85 8.42
CA LYS A 45 -8.67 17.79 9.51
C LYS A 45 -8.36 16.32 9.84
N VAL A 46 -7.08 15.94 9.84
CA VAL A 46 -6.65 14.57 10.12
C VAL A 46 -5.75 14.54 11.36
N THR A 47 -6.08 13.63 12.26
CA THR A 47 -5.18 13.24 13.37
C THR A 47 -4.92 11.74 13.28
N VAL A 48 -3.67 11.33 13.26
CA VAL A 48 -3.26 9.92 13.37
C VAL A 48 -2.89 9.63 14.82
N LEU A 49 -3.46 8.58 15.40
CA LEU A 49 -3.03 8.03 16.68
C LEU A 49 -2.46 6.63 16.45
N TYR A 50 -1.16 6.48 16.63
CA TYR A 50 -0.44 5.23 16.47
C TYR A 50 0.20 4.77 17.76
N LEU A 51 -0.08 3.53 18.14
CA LEU A 51 0.50 2.88 19.33
C LEU A 51 1.66 1.98 18.90
N SER A 52 2.89 2.37 19.22
CA SER A 52 4.10 1.63 18.84
C SER A 52 4.73 0.94 20.06
N LYS A 53 5.00 -0.36 19.87
CA LYS A 53 5.76 -1.12 20.87
C LYS A 53 7.22 -0.71 20.82
N ASN A 54 7.77 -0.37 21.97
CA ASN A 54 9.21 -0.11 22.14
C ASN A 54 9.71 -0.72 23.45
N ASN A 55 10.55 -1.72 23.38
CA ASN A 55 11.07 -2.44 24.57
C ASN A 55 12.26 -1.76 25.24
N THR A 56 12.79 -0.69 24.63
CA THR A 56 13.92 0.06 25.20
C THR A 56 13.47 1.17 26.16
N ILE A 57 12.15 1.37 26.33
CA ILE A 57 11.59 2.38 27.24
C ILE A 57 10.95 1.72 28.46
N GLU A 58 11.13 2.33 29.62
CA GLU A 58 10.49 1.88 30.87
C GLU A 58 9.06 2.43 31.01
N ASN A 59 8.82 3.62 30.49
CA ASN A 59 7.56 4.34 30.58
C ASN A 59 6.98 4.65 29.21
N PHE A 60 5.76 5.22 29.19
CA PHE A 60 5.14 5.70 27.96
C PHE A 60 5.84 6.98 27.47
N THR A 61 6.11 7.06 26.18
CA THR A 61 6.58 8.28 25.52
C THR A 61 5.57 8.68 24.45
N VAL A 62 5.16 9.95 24.48
CA VAL A 62 4.28 10.52 23.45
C VAL A 62 5.11 11.45 22.58
N GLU A 63 5.06 11.23 21.27
CA GLU A 63 5.67 12.11 20.27
C GLU A 63 4.56 12.68 19.38
N GLU A 64 4.63 13.98 19.13
CA GLU A 64 3.75 14.66 18.20
C GLU A 64 4.57 15.28 17.07
N ALA A 65 4.04 15.15 15.84
CA ALA A 65 4.59 15.77 14.65
C ALA A 65 3.44 16.27 13.77
N GLU A 66 3.73 17.21 12.91
CA GLU A 66 2.83 17.63 11.83
C GLU A 66 3.57 17.43 10.50
N GLU A 67 3.03 16.56 9.65
CA GLU A 67 3.62 16.19 8.37
C GLU A 67 2.52 16.25 7.30
N SER A 68 2.72 16.98 6.21
CA SER A 68 1.73 17.10 5.10
C SER A 68 0.31 17.48 5.57
N ASN A 69 0.16 18.40 6.51
CA ASN A 69 -1.09 18.80 7.17
C ASN A 69 -1.77 17.68 7.99
N VAL A 70 -1.07 16.63 8.32
CA VAL A 70 -1.54 15.55 9.19
C VAL A 70 -0.90 15.70 10.56
N ARG A 71 -1.73 15.84 11.61
CA ARG A 71 -1.28 15.77 12.99
C ARG A 71 -1.04 14.32 13.38
N ILE A 72 0.18 13.97 13.76
CA ILE A 72 0.58 12.58 14.08
C ILE A 72 0.96 12.50 15.55
N VAL A 73 0.24 11.66 16.30
CA VAL A 73 0.51 11.35 17.70
C VAL A 73 0.95 9.90 17.79
N ARG A 74 2.23 9.69 18.09
CA ARG A 74 2.83 8.35 18.32
C ARG A 74 2.98 8.12 19.82
N VAL A 75 2.39 7.05 20.33
CA VAL A 75 2.55 6.65 21.73
C VAL A 75 3.37 5.37 21.79
N TYR A 76 4.59 5.49 22.26
CA TYR A 76 5.45 4.32 22.50
C TYR A 76 5.16 3.72 23.86
N TYR A 77 5.12 2.40 23.93
CA TYR A 77 4.88 1.67 25.18
C TYR A 77 5.73 0.40 25.26
N SER A 78 6.11 0.01 26.51
CA SER A 78 6.84 -1.22 26.77
C SER A 78 5.91 -2.44 26.73
N SER A 79 6.39 -3.54 26.18
CA SER A 79 5.71 -4.84 26.26
C SER A 79 6.03 -5.63 27.52
N ASN A 80 6.93 -5.11 28.39
CA ASN A 80 7.27 -5.72 29.66
C ASN A 80 6.07 -5.72 30.59
N GLY A 81 5.76 -6.85 31.22
CA GLY A 81 4.60 -7.01 32.07
C GLY A 81 3.30 -7.32 31.33
N PHE A 82 2.20 -6.71 31.74
CA PHE A 82 0.86 -6.94 31.19
C PHE A 82 0.65 -6.17 29.87
N LEU A 83 1.05 -6.75 28.76
CA LEU A 83 0.99 -6.15 27.41
C LEU A 83 -0.36 -5.48 27.10
N PHE A 84 -1.48 -6.14 27.35
CA PHE A 84 -2.81 -5.60 27.02
C PHE A 84 -3.16 -4.38 27.89
N ARG A 85 -2.76 -4.38 29.17
CA ARG A 85 -2.93 -3.23 30.07
C ARG A 85 -2.12 -2.03 29.58
N ASN A 86 -0.88 -2.24 29.16
CA ASN A 86 -0.01 -1.20 28.64
C ASN A 86 -0.58 -0.59 27.36
N ARG A 87 -1.15 -1.42 26.47
CA ARG A 87 -1.82 -0.93 25.24
C ARG A 87 -3.05 -0.06 25.54
N ILE A 88 -3.89 -0.46 26.51
CA ILE A 88 -5.03 0.36 26.94
C ILE A 88 -4.56 1.69 27.53
N GLN A 89 -3.50 1.68 28.34
CA GLN A 89 -2.95 2.91 28.92
C GLN A 89 -2.34 3.81 27.83
N ALA A 90 -1.63 3.24 26.85
CA ALA A 90 -1.10 3.98 25.71
C ALA A 90 -2.23 4.66 24.91
N LEU A 91 -3.33 3.94 24.63
CA LEU A 91 -4.51 4.53 23.97
C LEU A 91 -5.08 5.71 24.78
N LYS A 92 -5.24 5.55 26.11
CA LYS A 92 -5.76 6.61 26.96
C LYS A 92 -4.85 7.84 26.94
N LYS A 93 -3.52 7.65 27.07
CA LYS A 93 -2.54 8.75 26.99
C LYS A 93 -2.57 9.48 25.65
N GLY A 94 -2.69 8.75 24.54
CA GLY A 94 -2.84 9.36 23.23
C GLY A 94 -4.13 10.17 23.10
N ILE A 95 -5.25 9.68 23.60
CA ILE A 95 -6.53 10.41 23.59
C ILE A 95 -6.49 11.66 24.50
N GLU A 96 -5.85 11.56 25.67
CA GLU A 96 -5.62 12.70 26.55
C GLU A 96 -4.76 13.76 25.87
N HIS A 97 -3.69 13.35 25.20
CA HIS A 97 -2.80 14.24 24.46
C HIS A 97 -3.51 14.94 23.29
N ILE A 98 -4.34 14.22 22.52
CA ILE A 98 -5.18 14.78 21.44
C ILE A 98 -6.23 15.73 22.04
N ASN A 99 -6.67 15.53 23.26
CA ASN A 99 -7.68 16.29 23.98
C ASN A 99 -9.06 16.26 23.31
N PHE A 100 -9.76 15.13 23.43
CA PHE A 100 -11.10 14.97 22.85
C PHE A 100 -12.16 15.95 23.37
N ASN A 101 -11.90 16.68 24.45
CA ASN A 101 -12.82 17.70 24.94
C ASN A 101 -12.86 18.93 24.01
N THR A 102 -11.71 19.26 23.39
CA THR A 102 -11.58 20.40 22.48
C THR A 102 -11.37 20.00 21.03
N ASN A 103 -10.83 18.78 20.79
CA ASN A 103 -10.50 18.25 19.45
C ASN A 103 -11.17 16.89 19.22
N LYS A 104 -12.46 16.78 19.56
CA LYS A 104 -13.22 15.55 19.32
C LYS A 104 -13.32 15.26 17.82
N PRO A 105 -12.92 14.06 17.35
CA PRO A 105 -13.13 13.69 15.96
C PRO A 105 -14.60 13.40 15.69
N ASP A 106 -15.02 13.66 14.45
CA ASP A 106 -16.37 13.35 13.96
C ASP A 106 -16.50 11.87 13.60
N ILE A 107 -15.40 11.28 13.09
CA ILE A 107 -15.35 9.90 12.65
C ILE A 107 -13.96 9.30 12.90
N VAL A 108 -13.92 8.00 13.16
CA VAL A 108 -12.69 7.22 13.24
C VAL A 108 -12.51 6.41 11.96
N GLN A 109 -11.34 6.47 11.33
CA GLN A 109 -10.89 5.48 10.36
C GLN A 109 -9.96 4.48 11.04
N LEU A 110 -10.42 3.24 11.15
CA LEU A 110 -9.60 2.12 11.58
C LEU A 110 -8.89 1.52 10.35
N ASN A 111 -7.56 1.57 10.35
CA ASN A 111 -6.76 0.95 9.29
C ASN A 111 -6.33 -0.44 9.75
N MET A 112 -6.92 -1.44 9.11
CA MET A 112 -6.86 -2.87 9.44
C MET A 112 -7.58 -3.25 10.77
N VAL A 113 -8.41 -4.28 10.66
CA VAL A 113 -9.20 -4.76 11.82
C VAL A 113 -8.31 -5.45 12.85
N TRP A 114 -7.37 -6.30 12.41
CA TRP A 114 -6.49 -7.05 13.28
C TRP A 114 -5.11 -6.41 13.38
N PRO A 115 -4.53 -6.28 14.58
CA PRO A 115 -5.10 -6.63 15.90
C PRO A 115 -5.80 -5.45 16.61
N GLU A 116 -5.82 -4.22 16.04
CA GLU A 116 -6.12 -2.98 16.77
C GLU A 116 -7.60 -2.56 16.77
N GLY A 117 -8.50 -3.37 16.20
CA GLY A 117 -9.94 -3.07 16.14
C GLY A 117 -10.61 -2.72 17.47
N TRP A 118 -10.07 -3.23 18.60
CA TRP A 118 -10.55 -2.91 19.93
C TRP A 118 -10.47 -1.41 20.28
N GLN A 119 -9.53 -0.67 19.67
CA GLN A 119 -9.37 0.78 19.87
C GLN A 119 -10.58 1.54 19.34
N ALA A 120 -11.02 1.22 18.12
CA ALA A 120 -12.21 1.82 17.53
C ALA A 120 -13.47 1.49 18.32
N LEU A 121 -13.60 0.24 18.79
CA LEU A 121 -14.72 -0.16 19.66
C LEU A 121 -14.72 0.61 20.99
N PHE A 122 -13.56 0.81 21.60
CA PHE A 122 -13.42 1.56 22.84
C PHE A 122 -13.86 3.02 22.65
N ILE A 123 -13.40 3.67 21.57
CA ILE A 123 -13.75 5.06 21.26
C ILE A 123 -15.27 5.16 20.95
N LYS A 124 -15.80 4.27 20.12
CA LYS A 124 -17.23 4.24 19.79
C LYS A 124 -18.08 4.11 21.04
N ARG A 125 -17.73 3.22 21.97
CA ARG A 125 -18.54 3.00 23.21
C ARG A 125 -18.48 4.21 24.13
N LYS A 126 -17.30 4.80 24.32
CA LYS A 126 -17.09 5.87 25.30
C LYS A 126 -17.56 7.25 24.80
N TRP A 127 -17.28 7.59 23.55
CA TRP A 127 -17.55 8.94 22.99
C TRP A 127 -18.66 8.96 21.92
N LYS A 128 -19.23 7.79 21.59
CA LYS A 128 -20.27 7.64 20.57
C LYS A 128 -19.81 8.11 19.17
N ILE A 129 -18.50 8.04 18.90
CA ILE A 129 -17.94 8.40 17.60
C ILE A 129 -18.10 7.19 16.67
N PRO A 130 -18.69 7.34 15.47
CA PRO A 130 -18.80 6.28 14.47
C PRO A 130 -17.43 5.94 13.91
N PHE A 131 -17.28 4.74 13.32
CA PHE A 131 -16.04 4.37 12.66
C PHE A 131 -16.27 3.62 11.37
N VAL A 132 -15.32 3.80 10.43
CA VAL A 132 -15.17 3.04 9.20
C VAL A 132 -13.92 2.19 9.27
N ILE A 133 -13.83 1.17 8.42
CA ILE A 133 -12.66 0.28 8.35
C ILE A 133 -12.07 0.37 6.95
N SER A 134 -10.85 0.90 6.84
CA SER A 134 -10.03 0.83 5.64
C SER A 134 -9.07 -0.35 5.77
N ASP A 135 -9.04 -1.23 4.80
CA ASP A 135 -8.22 -2.44 4.90
C ASP A 135 -7.50 -2.77 3.60
N ASN A 136 -6.23 -3.20 3.74
CA ASN A 136 -5.33 -3.59 2.66
C ASN A 136 -4.55 -4.88 3.00
N TRP A 137 -4.96 -5.61 4.03
CA TRP A 137 -4.21 -6.76 4.51
C TRP A 137 -4.43 -8.01 3.64
N THR A 138 -3.33 -8.62 3.16
CA THR A 138 -3.37 -9.87 2.37
C THR A 138 -3.82 -11.09 3.18
N GLY A 139 -3.79 -11.02 4.51
CA GLY A 139 -4.19 -12.12 5.39
C GLY A 139 -5.68 -12.52 5.34
N TYR A 140 -6.51 -11.78 4.62
CA TYR A 140 -7.90 -12.19 4.33
C TYR A 140 -7.97 -13.34 3.33
N HIS A 141 -6.96 -13.48 2.48
CA HIS A 141 -6.90 -14.57 1.52
C HIS A 141 -6.34 -15.81 2.22
N ALA A 142 -7.07 -16.93 2.13
CA ALA A 142 -6.58 -18.23 2.60
C ALA A 142 -5.53 -18.75 1.63
N ASN A 143 -4.32 -18.19 1.71
CA ASN A 143 -3.18 -18.56 0.88
C ASN A 143 -2.31 -19.58 1.62
N GLU A 144 -1.09 -19.80 1.18
CA GLU A 144 -0.11 -20.78 1.69
C GLU A 144 0.06 -20.81 3.22
N ARG A 145 -0.37 -19.77 3.94
CA ARG A 145 -0.36 -19.69 5.41
C ARG A 145 -1.54 -20.41 6.08
N GLY A 146 -2.45 -20.98 5.30
CA GLY A 146 -3.67 -21.57 5.82
C GLY A 146 -4.73 -20.54 6.29
N PRO A 147 -5.90 -21.00 6.75
CA PRO A 147 -6.97 -20.14 7.21
C PRO A 147 -6.64 -19.47 8.54
N LEU A 148 -7.09 -18.24 8.71
CA LEU A 148 -6.99 -17.52 9.99
C LEU A 148 -7.61 -18.35 11.13
N PRO A 149 -7.01 -18.39 12.34
CA PRO A 149 -7.57 -19.04 13.51
C PRO A 149 -9.01 -18.58 13.79
N ALA A 150 -9.87 -19.51 14.23
CA ALA A 150 -11.30 -19.24 14.41
C ALA A 150 -11.61 -18.07 15.37
N HIS A 151 -10.82 -17.93 16.44
CA HIS A 151 -10.98 -16.84 17.40
C HIS A 151 -10.63 -15.47 16.78
N ILE A 152 -9.60 -15.40 15.92
CA ILE A 152 -9.22 -14.18 15.18
C ILE A 152 -10.34 -13.83 14.19
N ARG A 153 -10.85 -14.79 13.42
CA ARG A 153 -11.97 -14.57 12.50
C ARG A 153 -13.22 -14.06 13.21
N SER A 154 -13.56 -14.66 14.36
CA SER A 154 -14.71 -14.25 15.16
C SER A 154 -14.55 -12.84 15.71
N TYR A 155 -13.35 -12.49 16.19
CA TYR A 155 -13.03 -11.14 16.63
C TYR A 155 -13.14 -10.13 15.49
N MET A 156 -12.51 -10.40 14.35
CA MET A 156 -12.52 -9.50 13.19
C MET A 156 -13.97 -9.26 12.69
N ARG A 157 -14.74 -10.33 12.57
CA ARG A 157 -16.17 -10.24 12.21
C ARG A 157 -16.97 -9.41 13.21
N TYR A 158 -16.72 -9.59 14.51
CA TYR A 158 -17.41 -8.80 15.53
C TYR A 158 -17.07 -7.31 15.38
N VAL A 159 -15.78 -6.95 15.29
CA VAL A 159 -15.36 -5.56 15.12
C VAL A 159 -15.93 -4.96 13.84
N ALA A 160 -15.80 -5.66 12.72
CA ALA A 160 -16.26 -5.19 11.42
C ALA A 160 -17.77 -4.91 11.40
N ASN A 161 -18.57 -5.79 12.04
CA ASN A 161 -20.02 -5.62 12.11
C ASN A 161 -20.46 -4.53 13.10
N GLN A 162 -19.56 -3.93 13.85
CA GLN A 162 -19.80 -2.70 14.62
C GLN A 162 -19.41 -1.42 13.86
N SER A 163 -18.74 -1.50 12.72
CA SER A 163 -18.42 -0.33 11.90
C SER A 163 -19.66 0.24 11.20
N ASN A 164 -19.54 1.44 10.65
CA ASN A 164 -20.58 2.06 9.84
C ASN A 164 -20.43 1.71 8.36
N LEU A 165 -19.17 1.57 7.89
CA LEU A 165 -18.83 1.31 6.49
C LEU A 165 -17.50 0.55 6.41
N LEU A 166 -17.32 -0.28 5.38
CA LEU A 166 -16.08 -0.95 5.03
C LEU A 166 -15.46 -0.26 3.81
N LEU A 167 -14.15 -0.03 3.84
CA LEU A 167 -13.40 0.61 2.76
C LEU A 167 -12.25 -0.33 2.30
N PRO A 168 -12.56 -1.45 1.65
CA PRO A 168 -11.52 -2.30 1.05
C PRO A 168 -10.87 -1.60 -0.13
N VAL A 169 -9.58 -1.90 -0.37
CA VAL A 169 -8.84 -1.28 -1.48
C VAL A 169 -9.18 -1.86 -2.86
N THR A 170 -9.83 -3.03 -2.91
CA THR A 170 -10.23 -3.73 -4.15
C THR A 170 -11.54 -4.49 -3.96
N GLN A 171 -12.23 -4.80 -5.06
CA GLN A 171 -13.43 -5.66 -5.04
C GLN A 171 -13.09 -7.08 -4.57
N GLN A 172 -11.92 -7.60 -4.97
CA GLN A 172 -11.49 -8.93 -4.52
C GLN A 172 -11.28 -8.97 -3.00
N LEU A 173 -10.69 -7.94 -2.41
CA LEU A 173 -10.57 -7.84 -0.94
C LEU A 173 -11.94 -7.75 -0.28
N GLU A 174 -12.86 -6.97 -0.85
CA GLU A 174 -14.26 -6.92 -0.38
C GLU A 174 -14.87 -8.32 -0.34
N GLN A 175 -14.75 -9.09 -1.41
CA GLN A 175 -15.27 -10.47 -1.46
C GLN A 175 -14.64 -11.36 -0.38
N ALA A 176 -13.33 -11.23 -0.13
CA ALA A 176 -12.65 -11.96 0.93
C ALA A 176 -13.19 -11.56 2.33
N MET A 177 -13.43 -10.27 2.57
CA MET A 177 -14.07 -9.77 3.79
C MET A 177 -15.51 -10.31 3.96
N ARG A 178 -16.29 -10.36 2.87
CA ARG A 178 -17.64 -10.97 2.87
C ARG A 178 -17.61 -12.44 3.27
N LYS A 179 -16.66 -13.22 2.74
CA LYS A 179 -16.48 -14.65 3.11
C LYS A 179 -16.16 -14.83 4.60
N LEU A 180 -15.55 -13.85 5.27
CA LEU A 180 -15.35 -13.85 6.72
C LEU A 180 -16.58 -13.42 7.52
N GLY A 181 -17.67 -13.05 6.86
CA GLY A 181 -18.93 -12.64 7.48
C GLY A 181 -18.98 -11.14 7.85
N PHE A 182 -18.24 -10.29 7.17
CA PHE A 182 -18.38 -8.83 7.30
C PHE A 182 -19.63 -8.40 6.53
N SER A 183 -20.65 -7.88 7.23
CA SER A 183 -21.98 -7.63 6.67
C SER A 183 -22.30 -6.15 6.42
N LYS A 184 -21.42 -5.23 6.84
CA LYS A 184 -21.65 -3.80 6.66
C LYS A 184 -21.53 -3.38 5.20
N PRO A 185 -22.22 -2.30 4.76
CA PRO A 185 -22.00 -1.71 3.44
C PRO A 185 -20.53 -1.44 3.18
N SER A 186 -20.13 -1.38 1.93
CA SER A 186 -18.77 -1.13 1.51
C SER A 186 -18.68 -0.13 0.36
N THR A 187 -17.56 0.54 0.28
CA THR A 187 -17.14 1.41 -0.82
C THR A 187 -15.67 1.13 -1.11
N ILE A 188 -15.32 0.87 -2.36
CA ILE A 188 -13.92 0.63 -2.73
C ILE A 188 -13.14 1.94 -2.70
N VAL A 189 -12.08 1.99 -1.89
CA VAL A 189 -11.16 3.12 -1.81
C VAL A 189 -9.73 2.61 -2.00
N PRO A 190 -9.11 2.82 -3.17
CA PRO A 190 -7.82 2.23 -3.52
C PRO A 190 -6.66 2.89 -2.76
N ASN A 191 -5.47 2.33 -2.92
CA ASN A 191 -4.22 2.93 -2.48
C ASN A 191 -3.92 4.23 -3.23
N VAL A 192 -3.02 5.04 -2.68
CA VAL A 192 -2.66 6.38 -3.17
C VAL A 192 -1.25 6.38 -3.74
N VAL A 193 -1.05 7.06 -4.86
CA VAL A 193 0.26 7.38 -5.43
C VAL A 193 0.52 8.88 -5.43
N ASN A 194 1.77 9.26 -5.17
CA ASN A 194 2.19 10.65 -5.26
C ASN A 194 2.59 10.99 -6.71
N THR A 195 1.66 11.46 -7.50
CA THR A 195 1.85 11.82 -8.91
C THR A 195 2.76 13.05 -9.13
N ALA A 196 3.13 13.76 -8.06
CA ALA A 196 4.16 14.80 -8.15
C ALA A 196 5.58 14.23 -8.31
N TYR A 197 5.83 13.03 -7.77
CA TYR A 197 7.10 12.32 -7.92
C TYR A 197 7.08 11.34 -9.10
N PHE A 198 6.02 10.55 -9.21
CA PHE A 198 5.82 9.55 -10.25
C PHE A 198 5.13 10.19 -11.44
N LYS A 199 5.88 10.43 -12.51
CA LYS A 199 5.42 11.16 -13.71
C LYS A 199 6.13 10.66 -14.96
N THR A 200 5.57 10.93 -16.11
CA THR A 200 6.18 10.59 -17.39
C THR A 200 7.40 11.47 -17.65
N GLU A 201 8.55 10.84 -17.85
CA GLU A 201 9.82 11.51 -18.22
C GLU A 201 10.48 10.80 -19.41
N SER A 202 11.57 11.37 -19.94
CA SER A 202 12.39 10.73 -20.97
C SER A 202 12.93 9.40 -20.46
N LYS A 203 12.72 8.34 -21.24
CA LYS A 203 13.12 7.00 -20.88
C LYS A 203 14.58 6.73 -21.26
N ASN A 204 15.17 5.70 -20.66
CA ASN A 204 16.49 5.20 -20.98
C ASN A 204 16.59 4.82 -22.47
N SER A 205 17.81 4.82 -23.04
CA SER A 205 18.04 4.41 -24.43
C SER A 205 17.84 2.92 -24.65
N ARG A 206 18.16 2.10 -23.64
CA ARG A 206 17.92 0.64 -23.64
C ARG A 206 16.55 0.36 -23.04
N HIS A 207 15.86 -0.68 -23.56
CA HIS A 207 14.61 -1.12 -22.94
C HIS A 207 14.88 -1.61 -21.51
N THR A 208 14.50 -0.80 -20.52
CA THR A 208 14.69 -1.08 -19.10
C THR A 208 13.42 -1.70 -18.51
N PHE A 209 13.54 -2.95 -18.09
CA PHE A 209 12.57 -3.64 -17.26
C PHE A 209 12.93 -3.40 -15.80
N LEU A 210 11.95 -3.15 -14.94
CA LEU A 210 12.17 -2.81 -13.54
C LEU A 210 11.36 -3.72 -12.62
N HIS A 211 11.99 -4.24 -11.59
CA HIS A 211 11.33 -4.88 -10.46
C HIS A 211 11.78 -4.23 -9.15
N ILE A 212 10.81 -3.72 -8.37
CA ILE A 212 11.06 -3.19 -7.03
C ILE A 212 10.10 -3.85 -6.05
N SER A 213 10.64 -4.47 -4.99
CA SER A 213 9.79 -5.08 -3.97
C SER A 213 10.56 -5.33 -2.67
N HIS A 214 9.84 -5.84 -1.65
CA HIS A 214 10.47 -6.66 -0.62
C HIS A 214 10.81 -8.02 -1.25
N LEU A 215 12.08 -8.35 -1.31
CA LEU A 215 12.62 -9.48 -2.10
C LEU A 215 12.36 -10.86 -1.46
N ASP A 216 11.18 -11.07 -0.89
CA ASP A 216 10.71 -12.37 -0.41
C ASP A 216 10.24 -13.24 -1.59
N ASN A 217 10.96 -14.31 -1.85
CA ASN A 217 10.65 -15.21 -2.97
C ASN A 217 9.28 -15.87 -2.86
N ASN A 218 8.82 -16.20 -1.66
CA ASN A 218 7.49 -16.80 -1.46
C ASN A 218 6.37 -15.85 -1.86
N HIS A 219 6.62 -14.56 -1.74
CA HIS A 219 5.66 -13.52 -2.12
C HIS A 219 5.85 -13.06 -3.57
N LYS A 220 7.07 -12.65 -3.91
CA LYS A 220 7.36 -11.92 -5.15
C LYS A 220 7.89 -12.79 -6.28
N ASN A 221 8.23 -14.07 -5.98
CA ASN A 221 8.72 -15.04 -6.97
C ASN A 221 9.92 -14.52 -7.79
N ILE A 222 10.93 -14.03 -7.07
CA ILE A 222 12.16 -13.47 -7.68
C ILE A 222 12.90 -14.54 -8.48
N GLU A 223 12.92 -15.78 -7.99
CA GLU A 223 13.50 -16.92 -8.68
C GLU A 223 12.89 -17.08 -10.07
N GLY A 224 11.55 -17.08 -10.18
CA GLY A 224 10.85 -17.18 -11.46
C GLY A 224 11.17 -16.00 -12.39
N ILE A 225 11.31 -14.78 -11.86
CA ILE A 225 11.74 -13.62 -12.67
C ILE A 225 13.13 -13.88 -13.26
N LEU A 226 14.10 -14.32 -12.45
CA LEU A 226 15.46 -14.54 -12.92
C LEU A 226 15.57 -15.67 -13.95
N GLN A 227 14.85 -16.79 -13.72
CA GLN A 227 14.82 -17.92 -14.66
C GLN A 227 14.26 -17.51 -16.03
N VAL A 228 13.17 -16.75 -16.04
CA VAL A 228 12.57 -16.26 -17.29
C VAL A 228 13.43 -15.16 -17.92
N TRP A 229 14.03 -14.28 -17.11
CA TRP A 229 14.95 -13.24 -17.58
C TRP A 229 16.14 -13.83 -18.33
N LYS A 230 16.72 -14.94 -17.82
CA LYS A 230 17.79 -15.68 -18.53
C LYS A 230 17.37 -16.07 -19.94
N LYS A 231 16.19 -16.73 -20.06
CA LYS A 231 15.65 -17.18 -21.37
C LYS A 231 15.39 -15.99 -22.31
N PHE A 232 14.86 -14.89 -21.77
CA PHE A 232 14.55 -13.69 -22.55
C PHE A 232 15.81 -12.95 -23.01
N SER A 233 16.76 -12.71 -22.12
CA SER A 233 17.99 -11.96 -22.42
C SER A 233 18.97 -12.71 -23.32
N ASP A 234 18.88 -14.05 -23.43
CA ASP A 234 19.70 -14.82 -24.35
C ASP A 234 19.28 -14.62 -25.82
N GLN A 235 18.02 -14.28 -26.06
CA GLN A 235 17.47 -14.10 -27.41
C GLN A 235 17.15 -12.64 -27.76
N THR A 236 17.41 -11.71 -26.82
CA THR A 236 17.10 -10.29 -27.00
C THR A 236 18.29 -9.44 -26.58
N GLU A 237 18.69 -8.53 -27.45
CA GLU A 237 19.76 -7.56 -27.19
C GLU A 237 19.17 -6.22 -26.72
N GLU A 238 20.02 -5.31 -26.26
CA GLU A 238 19.64 -3.94 -25.85
C GLU A 238 18.55 -3.88 -24.76
N VAL A 239 18.51 -4.91 -23.90
CA VAL A 239 17.59 -4.98 -22.75
C VAL A 239 18.37 -5.01 -21.43
N ILE A 240 17.76 -4.48 -20.37
CA ILE A 240 18.27 -4.58 -19.00
C ILE A 240 17.14 -4.77 -18.01
N LEU A 241 17.32 -5.72 -17.06
CA LEU A 241 16.49 -5.82 -15.86
C LEU A 241 17.18 -5.08 -14.70
N GLU A 242 16.53 -4.07 -14.16
CA GLU A 242 16.91 -3.49 -12.88
C GLU A 242 16.06 -4.14 -11.79
N LEU A 243 16.70 -4.85 -10.86
CA LEU A 243 16.06 -5.61 -9.80
C LEU A 243 16.55 -5.17 -8.43
N GLY A 244 15.63 -4.79 -7.54
CA GLY A 244 16.02 -4.37 -6.21
C GLY A 244 14.89 -4.10 -5.22
N GLY A 245 15.30 -3.55 -4.08
CA GLY A 245 14.42 -3.21 -2.98
C GLY A 245 14.93 -3.69 -1.63
N ASP A 246 14.01 -4.02 -0.71
CA ASP A 246 14.33 -4.46 0.64
C ASP A 246 14.53 -5.99 0.66
N GLY A 247 15.65 -6.46 1.20
CA GLY A 247 15.99 -7.88 1.33
C GLY A 247 17.43 -8.22 0.97
N ASP A 248 17.71 -9.52 0.80
CA ASP A 248 19.06 -10.02 0.53
C ASP A 248 19.43 -9.91 -0.95
N ILE A 249 19.92 -8.76 -1.35
CA ILE A 249 20.42 -8.49 -2.71
C ILE A 249 21.61 -9.39 -3.09
N GLN A 250 22.48 -9.72 -2.13
CA GLN A 250 23.65 -10.54 -2.41
C GLN A 250 23.26 -11.97 -2.81
N HIS A 251 22.22 -12.50 -2.15
CA HIS A 251 21.64 -13.79 -2.53
C HIS A 251 21.17 -13.78 -4.00
N TRP A 252 20.44 -12.76 -4.42
CA TRP A 252 19.89 -12.68 -5.78
C TRP A 252 20.95 -12.39 -6.83
N LYS A 253 21.99 -11.63 -6.48
CA LYS A 253 23.18 -11.44 -7.32
C LYS A 253 23.87 -12.78 -7.59
N LYS A 254 24.23 -13.52 -6.54
CA LYS A 254 24.83 -14.86 -6.66
C LYS A 254 23.94 -15.81 -7.48
N ARG A 255 22.61 -15.75 -7.25
CA ARG A 255 21.68 -16.59 -8.01
C ARG A 255 21.66 -16.27 -9.50
N SER A 256 21.78 -15.01 -9.88
CA SER A 256 21.88 -14.61 -11.29
C SER A 256 23.18 -15.12 -11.96
N GLU A 257 24.28 -15.14 -11.22
CA GLU A 257 25.55 -15.72 -11.68
C GLU A 257 25.44 -17.25 -11.89
N GLU A 258 24.83 -17.96 -10.93
CA GLU A 258 24.57 -19.42 -11.02
C GLU A 258 23.70 -19.78 -12.24
N LEU A 259 22.73 -18.92 -12.58
CA LEU A 259 21.88 -19.04 -13.76
C LEU A 259 22.59 -18.65 -15.06
N ASN A 260 23.84 -18.17 -14.99
CA ASN A 260 24.59 -17.63 -16.12
C ASN A 260 23.84 -16.50 -16.87
N ILE A 261 23.17 -15.62 -16.15
CA ILE A 261 22.55 -14.42 -16.73
C ILE A 261 23.67 -13.47 -17.16
N ARG A 262 23.60 -12.96 -18.40
CA ARG A 262 24.57 -12.02 -18.96
C ARG A 262 24.65 -10.76 -18.08
N GLU A 263 25.82 -10.47 -17.49
CA GLU A 263 26.02 -9.36 -16.56
C GLU A 263 25.56 -8.01 -17.12
N SER A 264 25.78 -7.77 -18.41
CA SER A 264 25.34 -6.53 -19.07
C SER A 264 23.82 -6.40 -19.21
N SER A 265 23.04 -7.46 -18.96
CA SER A 265 21.57 -7.49 -19.07
C SER A 265 20.85 -7.37 -17.74
N ILE A 266 21.54 -7.35 -16.62
CA ILE A 266 20.91 -7.24 -15.29
C ILE A 266 21.71 -6.32 -14.38
N SER A 267 21.03 -5.53 -13.55
CA SER A 267 21.63 -4.75 -12.47
C SER A 267 20.81 -4.85 -11.20
N PHE A 268 21.50 -4.73 -10.06
CA PHE A 268 20.89 -4.88 -8.74
C PHE A 268 21.10 -3.61 -7.92
N PHE A 269 20.08 -3.28 -7.09
CA PHE A 269 20.16 -2.16 -6.15
C PHE A 269 19.46 -2.51 -4.84
N GLY A 270 19.84 -1.85 -3.74
CA GLY A 270 19.25 -2.03 -2.42
C GLY A 270 17.98 -1.23 -2.20
N THR A 271 17.65 -1.02 -0.93
CA THR A 271 16.50 -0.21 -0.52
C THR A 271 16.66 1.24 -0.97
N LEU A 272 15.61 1.79 -1.57
CA LEU A 272 15.53 3.16 -2.06
C LEU A 272 14.46 3.93 -1.29
N ASN A 273 14.66 5.24 -1.14
CA ASN A 273 13.60 6.13 -0.69
C ASN A 273 12.60 6.42 -1.83
N GLN A 274 11.47 7.06 -1.51
CA GLN A 274 10.41 7.30 -2.48
C GLN A 274 10.85 8.11 -3.71
N GLN A 275 11.72 9.09 -3.54
CA GLN A 275 12.21 9.91 -4.65
C GLN A 275 13.14 9.12 -5.56
N GLU A 276 14.00 8.27 -4.99
CA GLU A 276 14.88 7.37 -5.73
C GLU A 276 14.09 6.29 -6.50
N VAL A 277 13.02 5.74 -5.88
CA VAL A 277 12.09 4.85 -6.57
C VAL A 277 11.44 5.56 -7.75
N ALA A 278 10.96 6.78 -7.56
CA ALA A 278 10.35 7.57 -8.61
C ALA A 278 11.35 7.86 -9.76
N ALA A 279 12.58 8.25 -9.44
CA ALA A 279 13.62 8.50 -10.45
C ALA A 279 13.88 7.25 -11.32
N LYS A 280 13.92 6.05 -10.73
CA LYS A 280 14.05 4.81 -11.49
C LYS A 280 12.82 4.52 -12.34
N MET A 281 11.62 4.64 -11.80
CA MET A 281 10.36 4.38 -12.53
C MET A 281 10.15 5.38 -13.66
N ASN A 282 10.44 6.67 -13.44
CA ASN A 282 10.27 7.71 -14.43
C ASN A 282 11.14 7.47 -15.69
N THR A 283 12.29 6.81 -15.55
CA THR A 283 13.22 6.53 -16.65
C THR A 283 13.14 5.10 -17.21
N SER A 284 12.46 4.17 -16.51
CA SER A 284 12.27 2.79 -16.94
C SER A 284 11.04 2.61 -17.85
N HIS A 285 10.96 1.53 -18.59
CA HIS A 285 9.91 1.30 -19.58
C HIS A 285 8.81 0.37 -19.10
N THR A 286 9.18 -0.82 -18.63
CA THR A 286 8.25 -1.90 -18.27
C THR A 286 8.46 -2.30 -16.82
N PHE A 287 7.39 -2.33 -16.05
CA PHE A 287 7.42 -2.84 -14.66
C PHE A 287 7.00 -4.31 -14.62
N VAL A 288 7.78 -5.15 -13.95
CA VAL A 288 7.53 -6.60 -13.85
C VAL A 288 7.16 -6.96 -12.42
N LEU A 289 5.99 -7.56 -12.23
CA LEU A 289 5.48 -8.01 -10.94
C LEU A 289 4.95 -9.45 -11.04
N PHE A 290 5.80 -10.46 -10.77
CA PHE A 290 5.48 -11.88 -10.89
C PHE A 290 5.08 -12.52 -9.57
N SER A 291 4.30 -11.77 -8.75
CA SER A 291 3.94 -12.15 -7.39
C SER A 291 3.02 -13.34 -7.30
N ASN A 292 3.14 -14.13 -6.24
CA ASN A 292 2.25 -15.25 -5.91
C ASN A 292 0.93 -14.78 -5.27
N TYR A 293 0.92 -13.67 -4.58
CA TYR A 293 -0.27 -13.05 -3.98
C TYR A 293 -0.08 -11.54 -3.78
N GLU A 294 -1.13 -10.77 -3.90
CA GLU A 294 -1.18 -9.32 -3.70
C GLU A 294 -2.58 -8.89 -3.24
N ASN A 295 -2.74 -7.61 -2.87
CA ASN A 295 -4.02 -6.91 -2.90
C ASN A 295 -3.98 -5.86 -4.01
N LEU A 296 -3.64 -4.61 -3.67
CA LEU A 296 -3.35 -3.55 -4.63
C LEU A 296 -1.93 -3.03 -4.35
N PRO A 297 -0.90 -3.55 -5.04
CA PRO A 297 0.48 -3.19 -4.76
C PRO A 297 0.78 -1.73 -5.14
N LEU A 298 1.32 -0.97 -4.20
CA LEU A 298 1.69 0.44 -4.41
C LEU A 298 2.65 0.59 -5.59
N VAL A 299 3.66 -0.27 -5.67
CA VAL A 299 4.68 -0.20 -6.73
C VAL A 299 4.09 -0.35 -8.14
N MET A 300 2.96 -1.06 -8.29
CA MET A 300 2.27 -1.17 -9.57
C MET A 300 1.61 0.16 -9.97
N ILE A 301 0.90 0.80 -9.06
CA ILE A 301 0.25 2.10 -9.35
C ILE A 301 1.28 3.23 -9.47
N GLU A 302 2.42 3.13 -8.79
CA GLU A 302 3.58 4.03 -8.95
C GLU A 302 4.19 3.89 -10.35
N ALA A 303 4.39 2.66 -10.82
CA ALA A 303 4.87 2.39 -12.18
C ALA A 303 3.90 2.95 -13.23
N MET A 304 2.59 2.72 -13.07
CA MET A 304 1.57 3.31 -13.95
C MET A 304 1.61 4.83 -13.95
N ALA A 305 1.74 5.48 -12.79
CA ALA A 305 1.85 6.93 -12.69
C ALA A 305 3.09 7.48 -13.43
N SER A 306 4.17 6.70 -13.49
CA SER A 306 5.38 7.00 -14.27
C SER A 306 5.24 6.69 -15.77
N GLY A 307 4.06 6.30 -16.25
CA GLY A 307 3.82 5.93 -17.63
C GLY A 307 4.51 4.64 -18.08
N MET A 308 4.81 3.74 -17.14
CA MET A 308 5.34 2.40 -17.47
C MET A 308 4.19 1.47 -17.82
N ASN A 309 4.36 0.65 -18.86
CA ASN A 309 3.51 -0.52 -19.02
C ASN A 309 3.87 -1.57 -17.97
N VAL A 310 2.89 -2.39 -17.59
CA VAL A 310 3.01 -3.32 -16.47
C VAL A 310 2.78 -4.76 -16.95
N ILE A 311 3.71 -5.65 -16.57
CA ILE A 311 3.52 -7.10 -16.63
C ILE A 311 3.27 -7.57 -15.21
N ALA A 312 2.08 -8.10 -14.92
CA ALA A 312 1.75 -8.52 -13.57
C ALA A 312 0.92 -9.81 -13.54
N THR A 313 1.01 -10.53 -12.42
CA THR A 313 0.22 -11.75 -12.20
C THR A 313 -1.24 -11.41 -11.84
N ARG A 314 -2.15 -12.28 -12.28
CA ARG A 314 -3.60 -12.25 -11.99
C ARG A 314 -3.88 -12.69 -10.55
N VAL A 315 -3.39 -11.92 -9.60
CA VAL A 315 -3.59 -12.17 -8.17
C VAL A 315 -4.11 -10.91 -7.48
N GLY A 316 -4.92 -11.09 -6.44
CA GLY A 316 -5.49 -9.95 -5.73
C GLY A 316 -6.32 -9.04 -6.64
N GLY A 317 -6.35 -7.77 -6.33
CA GLY A 317 -7.03 -6.75 -7.12
C GLY A 317 -6.27 -6.24 -8.35
N ILE A 318 -5.12 -6.83 -8.71
CA ILE A 318 -4.31 -6.39 -9.85
C ILE A 318 -5.15 -6.36 -11.13
N ALA A 319 -5.93 -7.42 -11.39
CA ALA A 319 -6.74 -7.53 -12.60
C ALA A 319 -7.78 -6.42 -12.74
N GLU A 320 -8.24 -5.82 -11.65
CA GLU A 320 -9.23 -4.73 -11.64
C GLU A 320 -8.69 -3.45 -12.32
N HIS A 321 -7.36 -3.34 -12.44
CA HIS A 321 -6.68 -2.14 -12.92
C HIS A 321 -5.77 -2.38 -14.13
N MET A 322 -5.81 -3.58 -14.75
CA MET A 322 -4.93 -3.90 -15.88
C MET A 322 -5.62 -3.85 -17.24
N GLY A 323 -6.95 -3.92 -17.29
CA GLY A 323 -7.71 -4.09 -18.52
C GLY A 323 -8.02 -2.82 -19.31
N PHE A 324 -7.52 -1.65 -18.88
CA PHE A 324 -7.83 -0.37 -19.52
C PHE A 324 -7.01 -0.11 -20.80
N CYS A 325 -5.87 -0.81 -20.99
CA CYS A 325 -5.05 -0.71 -22.18
C CYS A 325 -4.41 -2.06 -22.55
N SER A 326 -4.06 -2.23 -23.81
CA SER A 326 -3.48 -3.47 -24.36
C SER A 326 -2.00 -3.68 -24.02
N TRP A 327 -1.30 -2.60 -23.66
CA TRP A 327 0.14 -2.65 -23.34
C TRP A 327 0.42 -3.31 -21.99
N ASN A 328 -0.52 -3.27 -21.06
CA ASN A 328 -0.43 -4.02 -19.82
C ASN A 328 -0.68 -5.51 -20.07
N LYS A 329 0.18 -6.37 -19.52
CA LYS A 329 0.10 -7.82 -19.71
C LYS A 329 -0.26 -8.48 -18.39
N LEU A 330 -1.42 -9.12 -18.33
CA LEU A 330 -1.90 -9.87 -17.17
C LEU A 330 -1.65 -11.36 -17.40
N ILE A 331 -0.84 -11.97 -16.55
CA ILE A 331 -0.39 -13.36 -16.65
C ILE A 331 -0.82 -14.18 -15.41
N ASP A 332 -0.82 -15.50 -15.53
CA ASP A 332 -1.15 -16.36 -14.39
C ASP A 332 0.06 -16.53 -13.46
N ALA A 333 -0.21 -16.63 -12.15
CA ALA A 333 0.86 -16.83 -11.17
C ALA A 333 1.63 -18.11 -11.45
N LYS A 334 2.96 -18.07 -11.27
CA LYS A 334 3.88 -19.20 -11.49
C LYS A 334 3.95 -19.69 -12.96
N ASN A 335 3.36 -18.97 -13.90
CA ASN A 335 3.41 -19.33 -15.32
C ASN A 335 4.57 -18.62 -16.02
N GLU A 336 5.74 -19.28 -16.04
CA GLU A 336 6.97 -18.74 -16.65
C GLU A 336 6.84 -18.52 -18.17
N ASP A 337 6.12 -19.39 -18.87
CA ASP A 337 5.94 -19.25 -20.33
C ASP A 337 5.11 -18.02 -20.66
N GLN A 338 4.06 -17.73 -19.89
CA GLN A 338 3.29 -16.49 -20.05
C GLN A 338 4.15 -15.27 -19.70
N LEU A 339 5.03 -15.34 -18.69
CA LEU A 339 5.94 -14.23 -18.38
C LEU A 339 6.92 -14.01 -19.54
N LEU A 340 7.52 -15.07 -20.12
CA LEU A 340 8.42 -14.94 -21.26
C LEU A 340 7.71 -14.28 -22.45
N ASN A 341 6.53 -14.76 -22.80
CA ASN A 341 5.74 -14.20 -23.90
C ASN A 341 5.37 -12.73 -23.65
N ALA A 342 5.05 -12.37 -22.41
CA ALA A 342 4.75 -10.99 -22.02
C ALA A 342 5.98 -10.06 -22.12
N LEU A 343 7.17 -10.55 -21.76
CA LEU A 343 8.43 -9.79 -21.91
C LEU A 343 8.74 -9.55 -23.41
N LEU A 344 8.59 -10.59 -24.24
CA LEU A 344 8.79 -10.49 -25.71
C LEU A 344 7.79 -9.52 -26.33
N ALA A 345 6.50 -9.66 -26.01
CA ALA A 345 5.47 -8.76 -26.50
C ALA A 345 5.73 -7.30 -26.08
N SER A 346 6.04 -7.08 -24.79
CA SER A 346 6.35 -5.73 -24.28
C SER A 346 7.58 -5.11 -24.96
N HIS A 347 8.59 -5.93 -25.31
CA HIS A 347 9.75 -5.45 -26.04
C HIS A 347 9.40 -5.06 -27.49
N ASN A 348 8.65 -5.90 -28.18
CA ASN A 348 8.29 -5.67 -29.58
C ASN A 348 7.30 -4.50 -29.75
N GLU A 349 6.39 -4.32 -28.79
CA GLU A 349 5.34 -3.28 -28.79
C GLU A 349 5.81 -1.96 -28.14
N LEU A 350 7.06 -1.83 -27.74
CA LEU A 350 7.56 -0.68 -26.96
C LEU A 350 7.24 0.68 -27.59
N HIS A 351 7.28 0.76 -28.91
CA HIS A 351 7.00 1.98 -29.67
C HIS A 351 5.53 2.37 -29.71
N GLU A 352 4.64 1.44 -29.40
CA GLU A 352 3.18 1.63 -29.43
C GLU A 352 2.65 2.10 -28.08
N VAL A 353 3.45 1.99 -27.00
CA VAL A 353 3.03 2.29 -25.62
C VAL A 353 2.66 3.77 -25.47
N ASN A 354 1.40 4.05 -25.23
CA ASN A 354 0.93 5.39 -24.87
C ASN A 354 1.07 5.61 -23.36
N ARG A 355 2.19 6.22 -22.98
CA ARG A 355 2.59 6.44 -21.58
C ARG A 355 1.70 7.46 -20.88
N GLU A 356 1.24 8.46 -21.62
CA GLU A 356 0.34 9.50 -21.15
C GLU A 356 -1.00 8.90 -20.75
N GLU A 357 -1.52 7.92 -21.50
CA GLU A 357 -2.76 7.22 -21.19
C GLU A 357 -2.61 6.39 -19.90
N ILE A 358 -1.49 5.69 -19.74
CA ILE A 358 -1.20 4.90 -18.53
C ILE A 358 -1.09 5.82 -17.31
N SER A 359 -0.33 6.91 -17.43
CA SER A 359 -0.16 7.90 -16.36
C SER A 359 -1.47 8.59 -16.01
N ALA A 360 -2.28 8.99 -17.01
CA ALA A 360 -3.59 9.60 -16.80
C ALA A 360 -4.57 8.66 -16.08
N TYR A 361 -4.53 7.35 -16.40
CA TYR A 361 -5.31 6.36 -15.66
C TYR A 361 -4.92 6.34 -14.17
N ALA A 362 -3.61 6.35 -13.86
CA ALA A 362 -3.14 6.36 -12.50
C ALA A 362 -3.51 7.66 -11.77
N GLU A 363 -3.36 8.82 -12.42
CA GLU A 363 -3.76 10.13 -11.87
C GLU A 363 -5.25 10.15 -11.51
N ASN A 364 -6.11 9.72 -12.42
CA ASN A 364 -7.57 9.76 -12.25
C ASN A 364 -8.08 8.80 -11.16
N ASN A 365 -7.37 7.69 -10.90
CA ASN A 365 -7.83 6.65 -9.99
C ASN A 365 -7.12 6.64 -8.65
N PHE A 366 -5.85 7.04 -8.58
CA PHE A 366 -4.95 6.82 -7.45
C PHE A 366 -4.27 8.07 -6.92
N SER A 367 -4.46 9.26 -7.52
CA SER A 367 -3.87 10.50 -7.00
C SER A 367 -4.43 10.85 -5.62
N PHE A 368 -3.70 11.69 -4.88
CA PHE A 368 -4.14 12.22 -3.59
C PHE A 368 -5.52 12.87 -3.67
N ASP A 369 -5.77 13.66 -4.72
CA ASP A 369 -7.06 14.32 -4.94
C ASP A 369 -8.19 13.33 -5.19
N SER A 370 -7.99 12.41 -6.12
CA SER A 370 -8.99 11.40 -6.50
C SER A 370 -9.38 10.50 -5.32
N VAL A 371 -8.39 9.95 -4.62
CA VAL A 371 -8.64 9.04 -3.49
C VAL A 371 -9.13 9.78 -2.26
N GLY A 372 -8.61 10.99 -2.01
CA GLY A 372 -9.09 11.85 -0.92
C GLY A 372 -10.58 12.16 -1.04
N LYS A 373 -11.06 12.49 -2.23
CA LYS A 373 -12.50 12.69 -2.50
C LYS A 373 -13.33 11.42 -2.21
N LYS A 374 -12.86 10.25 -2.64
CA LYS A 374 -13.54 8.96 -2.34
C LYS A 374 -13.66 8.71 -0.84
N PHE A 375 -12.62 9.06 -0.05
CA PHE A 375 -12.70 8.95 1.41
C PHE A 375 -13.74 9.92 1.99
N ILE A 376 -13.79 11.18 1.54
CA ILE A 376 -14.77 12.16 2.02
C ILE A 376 -16.20 11.68 1.73
N ASP A 377 -16.48 11.23 0.52
CA ASP A 377 -17.79 10.69 0.14
C ASP A 377 -18.18 9.48 1.03
N ALA A 378 -17.21 8.60 1.31
CA ALA A 378 -17.42 7.46 2.21
C ALA A 378 -17.68 7.89 3.66
N TYR A 379 -17.01 8.92 4.18
CA TYR A 379 -17.31 9.45 5.52
C TYR A 379 -18.70 10.09 5.58
N GLU A 380 -19.09 10.85 4.57
CA GLU A 380 -20.46 11.40 4.49
C GLU A 380 -21.50 10.28 4.49
N GLN A 381 -21.27 9.20 3.74
CA GLN A 381 -22.15 8.04 3.73
C GLN A 381 -22.23 7.39 5.12
N ALA A 382 -21.11 7.24 5.82
CA ALA A 382 -21.03 6.62 7.13
C ALA A 382 -21.69 7.47 8.24
N LEU A 383 -21.71 8.80 8.10
CA LEU A 383 -22.26 9.74 9.05
C LEU A 383 -23.78 9.96 8.88
N LYS A 384 -24.35 9.71 7.70
CA LYS A 384 -25.80 9.82 7.42
C LYS A 384 -26.64 8.69 8.05
N LYS A 385 -26.00 7.68 8.62
CA LYS A 385 -26.63 6.53 9.30
C LYS A 385 -26.45 6.61 10.81
#